data_276431a7a16670624f6a4239ea65d8d1
#
_entry.id   276431a7a16670624f6a4239ea65d8d1
#
_cell.length_a   1.000
_cell.length_b   1.000
_cell.length_c   1.000
_cell.angle_alpha   90.00
_cell.angle_beta   90.00
_cell.angle_gamma   90.00
#
_symmetry.space_group_name_H-M   'P 1'
#
loop_
_entity.id
_entity.type
_entity.pdbx_description
1 polymer ?
#
loop_
_entity_poly.entity_id
_entity_poly.type
_entity_poly.pdbx_seq_one_letter_code
_entity_poly.pdbx_strand_id
1 'polypeptide(L)'
;MSNEVMKKDTGSVALFGNDLQKGFENMTQEDMALPFVRILGQLSPQVTDGDAKYIEGAKPGMIYNTVTSECFDGKKGIKVIPCYYKKDYPEWSDGGDGPGAPVAVHLPNSPVIQTGKRDGSKIRLPNGNYLEETASYYVLVETKAGGMTPALITMKSTQLNVSKKWNSMMKTIQI
;
A
#
# COMPACT_ATOMS: atom_id res chain seq x y z
N MET A 1 29.57 0.85 56.87
CA MET A 1 30.13 0.79 55.51
C MET A 1 28.96 0.64 54.56
N SER A 2 28.51 1.75 54.01
CA SER A 2 27.33 1.81 53.12
C SER A 2 27.81 1.69 51.69
N ASN A 3 27.35 0.67 50.99
CA ASN A 3 27.56 0.52 49.54
C ASN A 3 26.48 1.32 48.82
N GLU A 4 26.82 2.50 48.33
CA GLU A 4 26.03 3.21 47.33
C GLU A 4 26.21 2.55 45.96
N VAL A 5 25.11 1.95 45.48
CA VAL A 5 25.02 1.48 44.09
C VAL A 5 24.73 2.69 43.22
N MET A 6 25.71 3.12 42.43
CA MET A 6 25.55 4.12 41.38
C MET A 6 24.48 3.65 40.41
N LYS A 7 23.33 4.32 40.41
CA LYS A 7 22.35 4.25 39.33
C LYS A 7 22.97 4.88 38.08
N LYS A 8 23.20 4.04 37.08
CA LYS A 8 23.56 4.47 35.73
C LYS A 8 22.37 5.19 35.10
N ASP A 9 22.50 6.50 35.03
CA ASP A 9 21.50 7.38 34.38
C ASP A 9 21.51 7.13 32.90
N THR A 10 20.50 6.41 32.37
CA THR A 10 20.23 6.26 30.94
C THR A 10 19.40 7.45 30.43
N GLY A 11 19.93 8.64 30.63
CA GLY A 11 19.31 9.88 30.20
C GLY A 11 19.63 10.21 28.76
N SER A 12 18.97 9.59 27.78
CA SER A 12 19.01 10.11 26.41
C SER A 12 17.77 9.83 25.55
N VAL A 13 16.69 9.28 26.13
CA VAL A 13 15.47 8.99 25.35
C VAL A 13 14.29 9.88 25.74
N ALA A 14 14.41 10.68 26.79
CA ALA A 14 13.34 11.56 27.26
C ALA A 14 13.24 12.92 26.56
N LEU A 15 14.18 13.26 25.66
CA LEU A 15 14.18 14.57 24.98
C LEU A 15 13.06 14.71 23.92
N PHE A 16 12.42 13.63 23.49
CA PHE A 16 11.36 13.66 22.47
C PHE A 16 10.07 12.93 22.89
N GLY A 17 9.96 12.44 24.11
CA GLY A 17 8.88 11.55 24.55
C GLY A 17 7.48 12.17 24.50
N ASN A 18 7.32 13.48 24.62
CA ASN A 18 6.02 14.18 24.59
C ASN A 18 5.92 15.25 23.49
N ASP A 19 6.99 15.51 22.74
CA ASP A 19 7.03 16.60 21.75
C ASP A 19 6.97 16.12 20.30
N LEU A 20 6.91 14.80 20.05
CA LEU A 20 6.88 14.22 18.71
C LEU A 20 5.65 14.62 17.87
N GLN A 21 4.62 15.15 18.51
CA GLN A 21 3.41 15.64 17.82
C GLN A 21 3.28 17.16 17.82
N LYS A 22 4.17 17.90 18.47
CA LYS A 22 4.13 19.36 18.42
C LYS A 22 4.48 19.88 17.03
N GLY A 23 3.59 20.71 16.48
CA GLY A 23 3.71 21.26 15.14
C GLY A 23 2.94 20.46 14.07
N PHE A 24 2.35 19.32 14.44
CA PHE A 24 1.54 18.48 13.55
C PHE A 24 0.07 18.35 14.02
N GLU A 25 -0.35 19.17 14.98
CA GLU A 25 -1.69 19.09 15.60
C GLU A 25 -2.82 19.38 14.60
N ASN A 26 -2.52 20.12 13.53
CA ASN A 26 -3.48 20.46 12.49
C ASN A 26 -3.41 19.49 11.29
N MET A 27 -2.53 18.49 11.32
CA MET A 27 -2.42 17.51 10.23
C MET A 27 -3.63 16.58 10.24
N THR A 28 -4.33 16.51 9.12
CA THR A 28 -5.47 15.63 8.88
C THR A 28 -5.08 14.44 8.00
N GLN A 29 -5.98 13.48 7.80
CA GLN A 29 -5.75 12.38 6.86
C GLN A 29 -5.59 12.86 5.40
N GLU A 30 -6.15 14.00 5.05
CA GLU A 30 -6.06 14.60 3.71
C GLU A 30 -4.67 15.15 3.42
N ASP A 31 -3.92 15.49 4.48
CA ASP A 31 -2.54 15.98 4.38
C ASP A 31 -1.51 14.86 4.28
N MET A 32 -1.93 13.60 4.43
CA MET A 32 -1.04 12.45 4.41
C MET A 32 -1.14 11.67 3.10
N ALA A 33 0.01 11.40 2.48
CA ALA A 33 0.07 10.50 1.33
C ALA A 33 -0.24 9.07 1.76
N LEU A 34 -1.17 8.41 1.05
CA LEU A 34 -1.46 7.00 1.27
C LEU A 34 -0.27 6.14 0.80
N PRO A 35 0.42 5.42 1.69
CA PRO A 35 1.54 4.59 1.30
C PRO A 35 1.07 3.33 0.57
N PHE A 36 1.49 3.16 -0.68
CA PHE A 36 1.27 1.94 -1.44
C PHE A 36 2.53 1.08 -1.43
N VAL A 37 2.33 -0.22 -1.28
CA VAL A 37 3.35 -1.21 -1.54
C VAL A 37 3.08 -1.86 -2.90
N ARG A 38 4.03 -1.74 -3.81
CA ARG A 38 3.90 -2.17 -5.22
C ARG A 38 5.09 -3.02 -5.63
N ILE A 39 4.88 -3.89 -6.61
CA ILE A 39 5.97 -4.60 -7.29
C ILE A 39 6.41 -3.74 -8.48
N LEU A 40 7.71 -3.45 -8.57
CA LEU A 40 8.29 -2.71 -9.68
C LEU A 40 8.27 -3.58 -10.95
N GLY A 41 7.73 -3.04 -12.03
CA GLY A 41 7.81 -3.63 -13.36
C GLY A 41 9.02 -3.08 -14.15
N GLN A 42 9.22 -3.59 -15.36
CA GLN A 42 10.31 -3.13 -16.24
C GLN A 42 10.15 -1.65 -16.67
N LEU A 43 8.90 -1.17 -16.78
CA LEU A 43 8.58 0.21 -17.17
C LEU A 43 8.30 1.11 -15.97
N SER A 44 8.59 0.67 -14.76
CA SER A 44 8.40 1.51 -13.57
C SER A 44 9.42 2.66 -13.57
N PRO A 45 9.02 3.91 -13.32
CA PRO A 45 9.94 5.05 -13.27
C PRO A 45 11.14 4.83 -12.34
N GLN A 46 10.94 4.09 -11.24
CA GLN A 46 11.96 3.81 -10.24
C GLN A 46 13.12 2.96 -10.75
N VAL A 47 12.94 2.21 -11.85
CA VAL A 47 13.97 1.34 -12.46
C VAL A 47 14.50 1.89 -13.78
N THR A 48 13.92 2.98 -14.28
CA THR A 48 14.29 3.61 -15.54
C THR A 48 15.36 4.66 -15.29
N ASP A 49 16.59 4.41 -15.77
CA ASP A 49 17.68 5.37 -15.67
C ASP A 49 17.33 6.68 -16.39
N GLY A 50 17.61 7.81 -15.73
CA GLY A 50 17.27 9.14 -16.23
C GLY A 50 15.84 9.62 -15.91
N ASP A 51 14.97 8.80 -15.32
CA ASP A 51 13.67 9.26 -14.79
C ASP A 51 13.87 10.04 -13.47
N ALA A 52 13.07 11.08 -13.27
CA ALA A 52 13.11 11.89 -12.04
C ALA A 52 12.79 11.08 -10.76
N LYS A 53 12.14 9.92 -10.91
CA LYS A 53 11.80 9.00 -9.81
C LYS A 53 12.72 7.78 -9.75
N TYR A 54 13.82 7.78 -10.50
CA TYR A 54 14.79 6.70 -10.48
C TYR A 54 15.34 6.48 -9.07
N ILE A 55 15.48 5.23 -8.69
CA ILE A 55 16.08 4.83 -7.42
C ILE A 55 17.29 3.94 -7.73
N GLU A 56 18.47 4.37 -7.30
CA GLU A 56 19.68 3.61 -7.49
C GLU A 56 19.57 2.20 -6.91
N GLY A 57 19.91 1.21 -7.72
CA GLY A 57 19.85 -0.21 -7.36
C GLY A 57 18.44 -0.82 -7.40
N ALA A 58 17.39 -0.06 -7.71
CA ALA A 58 16.06 -0.60 -7.94
C ALA A 58 16.03 -1.44 -9.21
N LYS A 59 15.34 -2.59 -9.15
CA LYS A 59 15.24 -3.54 -10.26
C LYS A 59 13.80 -4.03 -10.40
N PRO A 60 13.36 -4.43 -11.61
CA PRO A 60 12.07 -5.11 -11.79
C PRO A 60 11.94 -6.32 -10.87
N GLY A 61 10.76 -6.51 -10.29
CA GLY A 61 10.48 -7.56 -9.33
C GLY A 61 10.77 -7.21 -7.87
N MET A 62 11.38 -6.06 -7.59
CA MET A 62 11.51 -5.55 -6.23
C MET A 62 10.18 -5.00 -5.71
N ILE A 63 10.01 -5.03 -4.40
CA ILE A 63 8.84 -4.48 -3.70
C ILE A 63 9.20 -3.06 -3.28
N TYR A 64 8.34 -2.10 -3.61
CA TYR A 64 8.56 -0.67 -3.43
C TYR A 64 7.46 -0.04 -2.57
N ASN A 65 7.85 0.74 -1.56
CA ASN A 65 6.95 1.57 -0.78
C ASN A 65 6.96 3.01 -1.32
N THR A 66 5.79 3.53 -1.72
CA THR A 66 5.68 4.82 -2.40
C THR A 66 5.92 6.04 -1.51
N VAL A 67 5.84 5.90 -0.19
CA VAL A 67 6.05 7.00 0.76
C VAL A 67 7.47 6.98 1.31
N THR A 68 7.96 5.82 1.79
CA THR A 68 9.32 5.73 2.35
C THR A 68 10.40 5.62 1.27
N SER A 69 10.01 5.40 0.01
CA SER A 69 10.90 5.11 -1.12
C SER A 69 11.80 3.88 -0.92
N GLU A 70 11.47 3.03 0.05
CA GLU A 70 12.21 1.79 0.32
C GLU A 70 11.93 0.75 -0.76
N CYS A 71 13.00 0.13 -1.26
CA CYS A 71 12.94 -1.04 -2.15
C CYS A 71 13.42 -2.29 -1.41
N PHE A 72 12.64 -3.37 -1.47
CA PHE A 72 12.94 -4.65 -0.86
C PHE A 72 13.16 -5.71 -1.94
N ASP A 73 14.03 -6.68 -1.68
CA ASP A 73 14.24 -7.80 -2.59
C ASP A 73 12.95 -8.65 -2.72
N GLY A 74 12.39 -8.68 -3.93
CA GLY A 74 11.15 -9.41 -4.19
C GLY A 74 11.24 -10.92 -3.96
N LYS A 75 12.44 -11.52 -4.05
CA LYS A 75 12.66 -12.95 -3.76
C LYS A 75 12.65 -13.25 -2.26
N LYS A 76 13.18 -12.33 -1.45
CA LYS A 76 13.16 -12.44 0.01
C LYS A 76 11.79 -12.11 0.59
N GLY A 77 11.01 -11.27 -0.12
CA GLY A 77 9.73 -10.78 0.36
C GLY A 77 9.86 -9.71 1.45
N ILE A 78 8.71 -9.36 2.02
CA ILE A 78 8.59 -8.44 3.16
C ILE A 78 7.68 -9.06 4.21
N LYS A 79 7.85 -8.67 5.47
CA LYS A 79 6.90 -9.02 6.53
C LYS A 79 5.77 -8.01 6.54
N VAL A 80 4.54 -8.53 6.57
CA VAL A 80 3.32 -7.72 6.67
C VAL A 80 2.38 -8.30 7.71
N ILE A 81 1.66 -7.42 8.41
CA ILE A 81 0.54 -7.79 9.28
C ILE A 81 -0.74 -7.28 8.61
N PRO A 82 -1.61 -8.18 8.10
CA PRO A 82 -2.88 -7.79 7.52
C PRO A 82 -3.82 -7.25 8.62
N CYS A 83 -4.34 -6.03 8.44
CA CYS A 83 -5.23 -5.38 9.40
C CYS A 83 -6.67 -5.35 8.90
N TYR A 84 -6.87 -5.10 7.60
CA TYR A 84 -8.20 -5.00 7.02
C TYR A 84 -8.17 -5.35 5.53
N TYR A 85 -9.24 -5.99 5.05
CA TYR A 85 -9.44 -6.34 3.64
C TYR A 85 -10.69 -5.66 3.10
N LYS A 86 -10.57 -5.08 1.90
CA LYS A 86 -11.68 -4.48 1.18
C LYS A 86 -11.62 -4.94 -0.28
N LYS A 87 -12.80 -5.21 -0.83
CA LYS A 87 -12.97 -5.44 -2.27
C LYS A 87 -13.90 -4.36 -2.82
N ASP A 88 -13.49 -3.72 -3.89
CA ASP A 88 -14.28 -2.70 -4.58
C ASP A 88 -14.01 -2.71 -6.09
N TYR A 89 -14.73 -1.85 -6.78
CA TYR A 89 -14.71 -1.70 -8.24
C TYR A 89 -14.53 -0.23 -8.58
N PRO A 90 -13.28 0.27 -8.61
CA PRO A 90 -12.99 1.61 -9.13
C PRO A 90 -13.44 1.74 -10.59
N GLU A 91 -14.13 2.85 -10.89
CA GLU A 91 -14.55 3.23 -12.23
C GLU A 91 -13.51 4.17 -12.83
N TRP A 92 -13.07 3.84 -14.02
CA TRP A 92 -12.06 4.59 -14.75
C TRP A 92 -12.60 5.09 -16.08
N SER A 93 -12.22 6.30 -16.45
CA SER A 93 -12.44 6.83 -17.81
C SER A 93 -11.53 6.10 -18.80
N ASP A 94 -12.06 5.70 -19.96
CA ASP A 94 -11.29 5.04 -21.02
C ASP A 94 -10.50 6.04 -21.89
N GLY A 95 -10.76 7.35 -21.73
CA GLY A 95 -10.20 8.40 -22.60
C GLY A 95 -8.74 8.81 -22.30
N GLY A 96 -8.07 8.24 -21.31
CA GLY A 96 -6.65 8.50 -21.02
C GLY A 96 -6.32 9.88 -20.45
N ASP A 97 -7.19 10.86 -20.62
CA ASP A 97 -6.97 12.27 -20.19
C ASP A 97 -7.56 12.57 -18.79
N GLY A 98 -7.95 11.55 -18.06
CA GLY A 98 -8.48 11.70 -16.71
C GLY A 98 -7.37 11.97 -15.68
N PRO A 99 -7.72 12.54 -14.52
CA PRO A 99 -6.77 13.01 -13.49
C PRO A 99 -6.04 11.89 -12.73
N GLY A 100 -5.83 10.72 -13.32
CA GLY A 100 -5.12 9.59 -12.68
C GLY A 100 -5.82 8.99 -11.46
N ALA A 101 -7.02 9.49 -11.11
CA ALA A 101 -7.88 8.99 -10.05
C ALA A 101 -9.14 8.34 -10.63
N PRO A 102 -9.75 7.36 -9.94
CA PRO A 102 -11.03 6.79 -10.37
C PRO A 102 -12.14 7.85 -10.34
N VAL A 103 -13.03 7.79 -11.33
CA VAL A 103 -14.24 8.65 -11.42
C VAL A 103 -15.19 8.37 -10.25
N ALA A 104 -15.30 7.11 -9.87
CA ALA A 104 -16.11 6.63 -8.74
C ALA A 104 -15.55 5.31 -8.21
N VAL A 105 -15.97 4.91 -7.01
CA VAL A 105 -15.65 3.60 -6.43
C VAL A 105 -16.93 2.91 -6.02
N HIS A 106 -17.19 1.74 -6.62
CA HIS A 106 -18.41 0.97 -6.40
C HIS A 106 -18.15 -0.21 -5.46
N LEU A 107 -19.11 -0.48 -4.57
CA LEU A 107 -19.10 -1.66 -3.72
C LEU A 107 -19.48 -2.92 -4.52
N PRO A 108 -19.13 -4.13 -4.07
CA PRO A 108 -19.41 -5.38 -4.80
C PRO A 108 -20.89 -5.65 -5.10
N ASN A 109 -21.81 -5.05 -4.35
CA ASN A 109 -23.27 -5.18 -4.52
C ASN A 109 -23.88 -4.02 -5.32
N SER A 110 -23.06 -3.12 -5.87
CA SER A 110 -23.56 -1.99 -6.65
C SER A 110 -24.27 -2.46 -7.92
N PRO A 111 -25.48 -1.95 -8.22
CA PRO A 111 -26.20 -2.29 -9.45
C PRO A 111 -25.45 -1.86 -10.72
N VAL A 112 -24.56 -0.87 -10.64
CA VAL A 112 -23.73 -0.41 -11.77
C VAL A 112 -22.90 -1.56 -12.35
N ILE A 113 -22.41 -2.48 -11.51
CA ILE A 113 -21.62 -3.64 -11.96
C ILE A 113 -22.42 -4.54 -12.91
N GLN A 114 -23.73 -4.63 -12.69
CA GLN A 114 -24.62 -5.48 -13.50
C GLN A 114 -24.96 -4.87 -14.87
N THR A 115 -24.80 -3.55 -15.02
CA THR A 115 -25.05 -2.86 -16.31
C THR A 115 -23.89 -3.04 -17.29
N GLY A 116 -22.72 -3.44 -16.79
CA GLY A 116 -21.53 -3.58 -17.60
C GLY A 116 -21.38 -4.95 -18.28
N LYS A 117 -20.58 -4.99 -19.33
CA LYS A 117 -20.17 -6.21 -20.00
C LYS A 117 -18.72 -6.55 -19.63
N ARG A 118 -18.46 -7.81 -19.25
CA ARG A 118 -17.10 -8.27 -18.94
C ARG A 118 -16.25 -8.32 -20.21
N ASP A 119 -15.11 -7.68 -20.14
CA ASP A 119 -14.06 -7.63 -21.16
C ASP A 119 -12.70 -7.93 -20.49
N GLY A 120 -12.30 -9.19 -20.52
CA GLY A 120 -11.12 -9.67 -19.80
C GLY A 120 -11.22 -9.43 -18.29
N SER A 121 -10.29 -8.64 -17.75
CA SER A 121 -10.25 -8.25 -16.33
C SER A 121 -11.10 -7.01 -16.00
N LYS A 122 -11.66 -6.35 -17.03
CA LYS A 122 -12.46 -5.13 -16.92
C LYS A 122 -13.94 -5.42 -17.09
N ILE A 123 -14.78 -4.53 -16.60
CA ILE A 123 -16.22 -4.51 -16.86
C ILE A 123 -16.52 -3.19 -17.57
N ARG A 124 -16.86 -3.24 -18.85
CA ARG A 124 -17.17 -2.07 -19.69
C ARG A 124 -18.57 -1.59 -19.38
N LEU A 125 -18.69 -0.32 -19.05
CA LEU A 125 -19.97 0.33 -18.78
C LEU A 125 -20.57 0.96 -20.04
N PRO A 126 -21.90 1.16 -20.09
CA PRO A 126 -22.57 1.81 -21.23
C PRO A 126 -22.10 3.26 -21.49
N ASN A 127 -21.59 3.94 -20.46
CA ASN A 127 -21.07 5.31 -20.56
C ASN A 127 -19.64 5.42 -21.15
N GLY A 128 -19.04 4.28 -21.56
CA GLY A 128 -17.68 4.21 -22.09
C GLY A 128 -16.60 4.00 -21.02
N ASN A 129 -16.92 4.16 -19.74
CA ASN A 129 -16.00 3.88 -18.64
C ASN A 129 -15.80 2.37 -18.43
N TYR A 130 -14.86 2.01 -17.58
CA TYR A 130 -14.71 0.62 -17.16
C TYR A 130 -14.50 0.52 -15.64
N LEU A 131 -14.94 -0.60 -15.10
CA LEU A 131 -14.68 -1.00 -13.72
C LEU A 131 -13.52 -2.00 -13.68
N GLU A 132 -12.69 -1.90 -12.65
CA GLU A 132 -11.62 -2.86 -12.40
C GLU A 132 -11.78 -3.45 -11.00
N GLU A 133 -12.04 -4.77 -10.92
CA GLU A 133 -12.11 -5.46 -9.62
C GLU A 133 -10.78 -5.31 -8.89
N THR A 134 -10.83 -4.73 -7.70
CA THR A 134 -9.65 -4.43 -6.89
C THR A 134 -9.81 -4.99 -5.48
N ALA A 135 -8.85 -5.79 -5.05
CA ALA A 135 -8.71 -6.28 -3.69
C ALA A 135 -7.66 -5.44 -2.98
N SER A 136 -8.04 -4.78 -1.89
CA SER A 136 -7.20 -3.86 -1.13
C SER A 136 -6.94 -4.43 0.26
N TYR A 137 -5.67 -4.53 0.65
CA TYR A 137 -5.22 -4.96 1.96
C TYR A 137 -4.56 -3.79 2.68
N TYR A 138 -5.14 -3.37 3.77
CA TYR A 138 -4.52 -2.44 4.72
C TYR A 138 -3.63 -3.27 5.63
N VAL A 139 -2.36 -2.95 5.67
CA VAL A 139 -1.33 -3.75 6.32
C VAL A 139 -0.38 -2.88 7.13
N LEU A 140 0.28 -3.46 8.11
CA LEU A 140 1.52 -2.92 8.66
C LEU A 140 2.68 -3.62 7.97
N VAL A 141 3.64 -2.86 7.48
CA VAL A 141 4.83 -3.35 6.77
C VAL A 141 6.07 -3.08 7.60
N GLU A 142 6.92 -4.09 7.74
CA GLU A 142 8.23 -3.92 8.37
C GLU A 142 9.12 -3.04 7.49
N THR A 143 9.69 -1.98 8.08
CA THR A 143 10.66 -1.09 7.43
C THR A 143 12.07 -1.66 7.57
N LYS A 144 13.01 -1.19 6.75
CA LYS A 144 14.43 -1.55 6.89
C LYS A 144 15.02 -1.13 8.23
N ALA A 145 14.47 -0.12 8.87
CA ALA A 145 14.86 0.34 10.21
C ALA A 145 14.31 -0.53 11.34
N GLY A 146 13.48 -1.55 11.05
CA GLY A 146 12.91 -2.47 12.04
C GLY A 146 11.59 -2.00 12.68
N GLY A 147 11.03 -0.85 12.24
CA GLY A 147 9.69 -0.41 12.66
C GLY A 147 8.60 -0.99 11.77
N MET A 148 7.33 -0.77 12.18
CA MET A 148 6.15 -1.14 11.38
C MET A 148 5.43 0.13 10.93
N THR A 149 5.11 0.24 9.64
CA THR A 149 4.38 1.39 9.07
C THR A 149 3.10 0.94 8.37
N PRO A 150 2.01 1.72 8.46
CA PRO A 150 0.81 1.45 7.68
C PRO A 150 1.11 1.52 6.18
N ALA A 151 0.49 0.62 5.42
CA ALA A 151 0.57 0.65 3.96
C ALA A 151 -0.64 -0.04 3.32
N LEU A 152 -0.84 0.20 2.02
CA LEU A 152 -1.89 -0.40 1.22
C LEU A 152 -1.27 -1.28 0.13
N ILE A 153 -1.71 -2.53 0.08
CA ILE A 153 -1.41 -3.45 -1.01
C ILE A 153 -2.68 -3.63 -1.83
N THR A 154 -2.65 -3.25 -3.11
CA THR A 154 -3.77 -3.45 -4.02
C THR A 154 -3.45 -4.55 -5.02
N MET A 155 -4.39 -5.48 -5.19
CA MET A 155 -4.29 -6.58 -6.14
C MET A 155 -5.46 -6.52 -7.11
N LYS A 156 -5.16 -6.58 -8.40
CA LYS A 156 -6.13 -6.49 -9.50
C LYS A 156 -5.76 -7.41 -10.65
N SER A 157 -6.69 -7.63 -11.57
CA SER A 157 -6.48 -8.48 -12.75
C SER A 157 -5.90 -9.86 -12.38
N THR A 158 -4.75 -10.24 -12.91
CA THR A 158 -4.10 -11.54 -12.64
C THR A 158 -3.73 -11.75 -11.16
N GLN A 159 -3.50 -10.69 -10.41
CA GLN A 159 -3.16 -10.74 -8.97
C GLN A 159 -4.37 -11.11 -8.10
N LEU A 160 -5.61 -11.05 -8.60
CA LEU A 160 -6.79 -11.47 -7.84
C LEU A 160 -6.73 -12.95 -7.43
N ASN A 161 -6.07 -13.81 -8.20
CA ASN A 161 -5.87 -15.20 -7.81
C ASN A 161 -4.92 -15.32 -6.61
N VAL A 162 -3.92 -14.46 -6.51
CA VAL A 162 -3.03 -14.38 -5.34
C VAL A 162 -3.81 -13.85 -4.12
N SER A 163 -4.65 -12.83 -4.32
CA SER A 163 -5.54 -12.30 -3.29
C SER A 163 -6.43 -13.41 -2.69
N LYS A 164 -7.06 -14.25 -3.54
CA LYS A 164 -7.90 -15.37 -3.09
C LYS A 164 -7.10 -16.38 -2.24
N LYS A 165 -5.86 -16.70 -2.64
CA LYS A 165 -4.97 -17.58 -1.87
C LYS A 165 -4.62 -16.95 -0.50
N TRP A 166 -4.31 -15.68 -0.48
CA TRP A 166 -4.06 -14.94 0.76
C TRP A 166 -5.25 -14.98 1.71
N ASN A 167 -6.45 -14.69 1.20
CA ASN A 167 -7.67 -14.75 2.00
C ASN A 167 -7.93 -16.12 2.60
N SER A 168 -7.68 -17.20 1.82
CA SER A 168 -7.80 -18.56 2.31
C SER A 168 -6.79 -18.87 3.43
N MET A 169 -5.52 -18.47 3.25
CA MET A 169 -4.50 -18.66 4.28
C MET A 169 -4.83 -17.90 5.57
N MET A 170 -5.21 -16.62 5.46
CA MET A 170 -5.57 -15.81 6.63
C MET A 170 -6.76 -16.39 7.39
N LYS A 171 -7.77 -16.89 6.67
CA LYS A 171 -8.93 -17.55 7.29
C LYS A 171 -8.55 -18.84 8.01
N THR A 172 -7.57 -19.58 7.51
CA THR A 172 -7.10 -20.82 8.13
C THR A 172 -6.29 -20.58 9.42
N ILE A 173 -5.57 -19.45 9.49
CA ILE A 173 -4.75 -19.09 10.66
C ILE A 173 -5.61 -18.54 11.82
N GLN A 174 -6.83 -18.08 11.55
CA GLN A 174 -7.76 -17.51 12.54
C GLN A 174 -8.59 -18.57 13.29
N ILE A 175 -8.21 -19.86 13.23
CA ILE A 175 -8.89 -20.94 13.95
C ILE A 175 -8.29 -21.12 15.35
#